data_58cb6801121006a2306d8bc3765e6c77
#
_entry.id   58cb6801121006a2306d8bc3765e6c77
#
_cell.length_a   1.000
_cell.length_b   1.000
_cell.length_c   1.000
_cell.angle_alpha   90.00
_cell.angle_beta   90.00
_cell.angle_gamma   90.00
#
_symmetry.space_group_name_H-M   'P 1'
#
loop_
_entity.id
_entity.type
_entity.pdbx_description
1 polymer ?
#
loop_
_entity_poly.entity_id
_entity_poly.type
_entity_poly.pdbx_seq_one_letter_code
_entity_poly.pdbx_strand_id
1 'polypeptide(L)'
;DYSEGAHPSVLEAISEHNFETTCGYSMDPFCRHTADTVRELTDCPDADVHFIVGGTLANTIVISAALRPWEGVIAATTGHINVHETGAIESSGHKVCAIEATDGKLTPALVRKVMRIHCDGKDEHMVLPRMVYISDATELGTIYTKAELAALYEVCREYDLYLFLDGARLPAALVAQGNDLDITDFGKYCDAFYIGGTKNGLLFGEALVITNDSLKPHFRNMIKQRGGMFAKGFLFGVQFDAYFKDGLWLDMARHAVTQAQRIAKAAQEKGYTLYAQSPTNQVFVVLSHEKIAELEKNFAFEAFGHVDDDHEAMRFVCSWATKPEAVDALIE
;
A
#
# COMPACT_ATOMS: atom_id res chain seq x y z
N ASP A 1 -3.58 -9.70 7.04
CA ASP A 1 -4.52 -8.61 7.25
C ASP A 1 -5.66 -8.54 6.22
N TYR A 2 -5.88 -9.65 5.49
CA TYR A 2 -6.98 -9.82 4.52
C TYR A 2 -7.66 -11.20 4.63
N SER A 3 -7.51 -11.87 5.76
CA SER A 3 -8.10 -13.21 5.98
C SER A 3 -9.53 -13.16 6.53
N GLU A 4 -9.89 -12.03 7.15
CA GLU A 4 -11.25 -11.77 7.63
C GLU A 4 -12.07 -10.98 6.60
N GLY A 5 -13.40 -10.91 6.83
CA GLY A 5 -14.28 -10.04 6.06
C GLY A 5 -14.12 -8.56 6.43
N ALA A 6 -15.19 -7.78 6.26
CA ALA A 6 -15.16 -6.37 6.62
C ALA A 6 -15.58 -6.12 8.08
N HIS A 7 -15.20 -4.94 8.58
CA HIS A 7 -15.69 -4.46 9.88
C HIS A 7 -17.23 -4.43 9.91
N PRO A 8 -17.88 -4.76 11.05
CA PRO A 8 -19.35 -4.82 11.14
C PRO A 8 -20.06 -3.57 10.63
N SER A 9 -19.57 -2.37 10.92
CA SER A 9 -20.17 -1.11 10.44
C SER A 9 -20.16 -0.99 8.91
N VAL A 10 -19.18 -1.58 8.24
CA VAL A 10 -19.12 -1.63 6.76
C VAL A 10 -20.18 -2.57 6.20
N LEU A 11 -20.36 -3.75 6.84
CA LEU A 11 -21.39 -4.70 6.43
C LEU A 11 -22.80 -4.15 6.68
N GLU A 12 -23.01 -3.43 7.78
CA GLU A 12 -24.26 -2.75 8.11
C GLU A 12 -24.60 -1.70 7.04
N ALA A 13 -23.65 -0.83 6.68
CA ALA A 13 -23.83 0.16 5.62
C ALA A 13 -24.19 -0.49 4.27
N ILE A 14 -23.53 -1.58 3.88
CA ILE A 14 -23.86 -2.32 2.66
C ILE A 14 -25.31 -2.87 2.74
N SER A 15 -25.71 -3.43 3.90
CA SER A 15 -27.04 -3.97 4.09
C SER A 15 -28.13 -2.90 4.00
N GLU A 16 -27.90 -1.71 4.56
CA GLU A 16 -28.83 -0.58 4.53
C GLU A 16 -29.11 -0.12 3.10
N HIS A 17 -28.08 -0.07 2.26
CA HIS A 17 -28.17 0.43 0.89
C HIS A 17 -28.42 -0.66 -0.17
N ASN A 18 -28.62 -1.92 0.24
CA ASN A 18 -28.67 -3.07 -0.67
C ASN A 18 -29.83 -3.02 -1.70
N PHE A 19 -30.91 -2.34 -1.38
CA PHE A 19 -32.09 -2.25 -2.25
C PHE A 19 -32.18 -0.93 -3.02
N GLU A 20 -31.24 -0.04 -2.89
CA GLU A 20 -31.22 1.23 -3.61
C GLU A 20 -30.83 1.02 -5.07
N THR A 21 -31.51 1.74 -5.95
CA THR A 21 -31.20 1.75 -7.39
C THR A 21 -30.23 2.89 -7.69
N THR A 22 -29.02 2.56 -8.15
CA THR A 22 -27.97 3.54 -8.42
C THR A 22 -27.40 3.37 -9.83
N CYS A 23 -26.69 4.40 -10.30
CA CYS A 23 -25.85 4.28 -11.49
C CYS A 23 -24.70 3.29 -11.25
N GLY A 24 -24.30 2.56 -12.28
CA GLY A 24 -23.14 1.68 -12.22
C GLY A 24 -21.81 2.40 -12.35
N TYR A 25 -20.73 1.64 -12.18
CA TYR A 25 -19.36 2.03 -12.53
C TYR A 25 -18.83 3.23 -11.74
N SER A 26 -19.20 3.32 -10.46
CA SER A 26 -18.80 4.40 -9.53
C SER A 26 -19.22 5.80 -10.00
N MET A 27 -20.34 5.89 -10.74
CA MET A 27 -20.96 7.16 -11.15
C MET A 27 -22.13 7.55 -10.23
N ASP A 28 -22.37 6.79 -9.19
CA ASP A 28 -23.43 6.91 -8.21
C ASP A 28 -23.18 8.02 -7.18
N PRO A 29 -24.20 8.42 -6.41
CA PRO A 29 -24.07 9.46 -5.38
C PRO A 29 -23.12 9.08 -4.23
N PHE A 30 -23.05 7.81 -3.85
CA PHE A 30 -22.18 7.35 -2.76
C PHE A 30 -20.72 7.53 -3.14
N CYS A 31 -20.31 7.04 -4.31
CA CYS A 31 -18.95 7.22 -4.79
C CYS A 31 -18.57 8.70 -4.96
N ARG A 32 -19.51 9.56 -5.38
CA ARG A 32 -19.24 11.01 -5.46
C ARG A 32 -19.03 11.62 -4.08
N HIS A 33 -19.91 11.33 -3.13
CA HIS A 33 -19.79 11.81 -1.76
C HIS A 33 -18.47 11.37 -1.14
N THR A 34 -18.14 10.09 -1.23
CA THR A 34 -16.89 9.55 -0.68
C THR A 34 -15.65 10.12 -1.40
N ALA A 35 -15.73 10.38 -2.70
CA ALA A 35 -14.63 11.05 -3.40
C ALA A 35 -14.42 12.49 -2.90
N ASP A 36 -15.50 13.21 -2.56
CA ASP A 36 -15.40 14.53 -1.93
C ASP A 36 -14.79 14.43 -0.52
N THR A 37 -15.21 13.45 0.28
CA THR A 37 -14.59 13.16 1.59
C THR A 37 -13.08 12.89 1.47
N VAL A 38 -12.65 12.12 0.47
CA VAL A 38 -11.22 11.85 0.23
C VAL A 38 -10.47 13.13 -0.15
N ARG A 39 -11.05 14.00 -1.00
CA ARG A 39 -10.45 15.30 -1.35
C ARG A 39 -10.29 16.19 -0.13
N GLU A 40 -11.30 16.25 0.73
CA GLU A 40 -11.23 17.00 2.00
C GLU A 40 -10.17 16.44 2.94
N LEU A 41 -10.15 15.12 3.14
CA LEU A 41 -9.16 14.46 4.01
C LEU A 41 -7.72 14.71 3.54
N THR A 42 -7.48 14.72 2.24
CA THR A 42 -6.13 14.84 1.66
C THR A 42 -5.74 16.27 1.33
N ASP A 43 -6.60 17.25 1.57
CA ASP A 43 -6.45 18.66 1.18
C ASP A 43 -6.16 18.83 -0.33
N CYS A 44 -6.81 18.01 -1.15
CA CYS A 44 -6.65 17.98 -2.61
C CYS A 44 -7.98 18.23 -3.35
N PRO A 45 -8.52 19.47 -3.32
CA PRO A 45 -9.84 19.75 -3.87
C PRO A 45 -9.98 19.45 -5.38
N ASP A 46 -8.89 19.54 -6.11
CA ASP A 46 -8.86 19.30 -7.56
C ASP A 46 -8.45 17.87 -7.95
N ALA A 47 -8.18 16.98 -6.99
CA ALA A 47 -7.76 15.62 -7.29
C ALA A 47 -8.87 14.79 -7.94
N ASP A 48 -8.50 13.94 -8.90
CA ASP A 48 -9.37 12.85 -9.33
C ASP A 48 -9.29 11.70 -8.34
N VAL A 49 -10.47 11.24 -7.87
CA VAL A 49 -10.56 10.10 -6.94
C VAL A 49 -11.27 8.95 -7.64
N HIS A 50 -10.63 7.78 -7.65
CA HIS A 50 -11.14 6.55 -8.24
C HIS A 50 -11.10 5.41 -7.22
N PHE A 51 -12.07 4.50 -7.32
CA PHE A 51 -12.10 3.31 -6.46
C PHE A 51 -11.76 2.09 -7.29
N ILE A 52 -10.73 1.36 -6.87
CA ILE A 52 -10.18 0.18 -7.56
C ILE A 52 -10.29 -1.02 -6.62
N VAL A 53 -10.53 -2.21 -7.16
CA VAL A 53 -10.84 -3.39 -6.35
C VAL A 53 -9.69 -3.92 -5.49
N GLY A 54 -8.44 -3.61 -5.85
CA GLY A 54 -7.27 -4.09 -5.12
C GLY A 54 -5.97 -3.46 -5.62
N GLY A 55 -4.90 -3.57 -4.82
CA GLY A 55 -3.63 -2.89 -5.02
C GLY A 55 -2.94 -3.25 -6.34
N THR A 56 -2.79 -4.53 -6.68
CA THR A 56 -2.17 -4.98 -7.95
C THR A 56 -2.83 -4.35 -9.17
N LEU A 57 -4.17 -4.26 -9.16
CA LEU A 57 -4.89 -3.63 -10.25
C LEU A 57 -4.71 -2.10 -10.26
N ALA A 58 -4.68 -1.46 -9.08
CA ALA A 58 -4.39 -0.03 -8.96
C ALA A 58 -3.00 0.30 -9.50
N ASN A 59 -1.98 -0.48 -9.11
CA ASN A 59 -0.61 -0.35 -9.57
C ASN A 59 -0.52 -0.50 -11.10
N THR A 60 -1.14 -1.53 -11.65
CA THR A 60 -1.16 -1.77 -13.10
C THR A 60 -1.84 -0.64 -13.86
N ILE A 61 -2.97 -0.13 -13.36
CA ILE A 61 -3.72 0.97 -14.00
C ILE A 61 -2.90 2.25 -13.99
N VAL A 62 -2.37 2.66 -12.83
CA VAL A 62 -1.60 3.91 -12.69
C VAL A 62 -0.35 3.87 -13.59
N ILE A 63 0.43 2.80 -13.51
CA ILE A 63 1.66 2.66 -14.28
C ILE A 63 1.37 2.63 -15.79
N SER A 64 0.34 1.89 -16.22
CA SER A 64 -0.05 1.84 -17.64
C SER A 64 -0.63 3.16 -18.17
N ALA A 65 -1.27 3.96 -17.31
CA ALA A 65 -1.81 5.26 -17.71
C ALA A 65 -0.73 6.32 -17.80
N ALA A 66 0.27 6.24 -16.94
CA ALA A 66 1.33 7.23 -16.81
C ALA A 66 2.47 7.05 -17.83
N LEU A 67 2.80 5.80 -18.17
CA LEU A 67 4.04 5.48 -18.90
C LEU A 67 3.80 5.22 -20.39
N ARG A 68 4.77 5.64 -21.20
CA ARG A 68 4.85 5.28 -22.61
C ARG A 68 5.54 3.92 -22.78
N PRO A 69 5.37 3.21 -23.93
CA PRO A 69 5.90 1.85 -24.11
C PRO A 69 7.39 1.64 -23.84
N TRP A 70 8.21 2.68 -23.95
CA TRP A 70 9.66 2.64 -23.68
C TRP A 70 10.03 3.12 -22.29
N GLU A 71 9.03 3.49 -21.47
CA GLU A 71 9.26 4.00 -20.12
C GLU A 71 9.08 2.90 -19.09
N GLY A 72 9.79 3.03 -17.96
CA GLY A 72 9.77 2.10 -16.84
C GLY A 72 9.55 2.80 -15.49
N VAL A 73 9.36 1.98 -14.47
CA VAL A 73 9.13 2.40 -13.09
C VAL A 73 10.28 1.96 -12.18
N ILE A 74 10.81 2.89 -11.38
CA ILE A 74 11.82 2.60 -10.36
C ILE A 74 11.12 2.07 -9.11
N ALA A 75 11.59 0.95 -8.57
CA ALA A 75 11.11 0.39 -7.30
C ALA A 75 12.28 -0.19 -6.48
N ALA A 76 12.10 -0.35 -5.17
CA ALA A 76 13.00 -1.18 -4.38
C ALA A 76 12.91 -2.65 -4.86
N THR A 77 13.98 -3.43 -4.68
CA THR A 77 13.96 -4.88 -4.98
C THR A 77 12.89 -5.63 -4.21
N THR A 78 12.54 -5.15 -3.02
CA THR A 78 11.44 -5.67 -2.18
C THR A 78 10.08 -5.14 -2.56
N GLY A 79 9.98 -4.11 -3.43
CA GLY A 79 8.73 -3.45 -3.79
C GLY A 79 7.70 -4.44 -4.36
N HIS A 80 6.44 -4.29 -3.93
CA HIS A 80 5.36 -5.24 -4.23
C HIS A 80 5.21 -5.53 -5.74
N ILE A 81 5.32 -4.50 -6.58
CA ILE A 81 5.26 -4.62 -8.04
C ILE A 81 6.41 -5.46 -8.63
N ASN A 82 7.52 -5.60 -7.89
CA ASN A 82 8.68 -6.39 -8.34
C ASN A 82 8.59 -7.86 -7.92
N VAL A 83 8.02 -8.18 -6.76
CA VAL A 83 8.12 -9.51 -6.15
C VAL A 83 6.79 -10.23 -5.89
N HIS A 84 5.64 -9.53 -5.82
CA HIS A 84 4.38 -10.11 -5.39
C HIS A 84 3.21 -9.94 -6.37
N GLU A 85 3.46 -9.51 -7.62
CA GLU A 85 2.40 -9.28 -8.61
C GLU A 85 2.54 -10.15 -9.88
N THR A 86 3.36 -11.19 -9.83
CA THR A 86 3.51 -12.18 -10.91
C THR A 86 3.79 -11.53 -12.29
N GLY A 87 4.59 -10.44 -12.30
CA GLY A 87 4.91 -9.72 -13.53
C GLY A 87 3.74 -8.91 -14.11
N ALA A 88 2.83 -8.41 -13.27
CA ALA A 88 1.68 -7.62 -13.74
C ALA A 88 2.11 -6.34 -14.47
N ILE A 89 3.18 -5.70 -13.99
CA ILE A 89 3.71 -4.50 -14.63
C ILE A 89 4.38 -4.83 -15.96
N GLU A 90 5.19 -5.88 -16.00
CA GLU A 90 5.85 -6.36 -17.24
C GLU A 90 4.80 -6.79 -18.26
N SER A 91 3.73 -7.45 -17.83
CA SER A 91 2.62 -7.85 -18.72
C SER A 91 1.86 -6.63 -19.28
N SER A 92 1.95 -5.49 -18.63
CA SER A 92 1.39 -4.23 -19.11
C SER A 92 2.29 -3.50 -20.13
N GLY A 93 3.50 -4.03 -20.36
CA GLY A 93 4.47 -3.51 -21.32
C GLY A 93 5.55 -2.62 -20.71
N HIS A 94 5.67 -2.55 -19.37
CA HIS A 94 6.60 -1.68 -18.69
C HIS A 94 7.60 -2.47 -17.85
N LYS A 95 8.84 -2.01 -17.82
CA LYS A 95 9.90 -2.60 -17.01
C LYS A 95 9.86 -2.04 -15.59
N VAL A 96 9.98 -2.92 -14.59
CA VAL A 96 10.38 -2.52 -13.23
C VAL A 96 11.90 -2.39 -13.19
N CYS A 97 12.40 -1.17 -12.95
CA CYS A 97 13.81 -0.85 -12.77
C CYS A 97 14.13 -0.98 -11.28
N ALA A 98 14.25 -2.22 -10.80
CA ALA A 98 14.46 -2.53 -9.39
C ALA A 98 15.89 -2.18 -8.95
N ILE A 99 15.99 -1.64 -7.70
CA ILE A 99 17.25 -1.31 -7.06
C ILE A 99 17.24 -1.76 -5.60
N GLU A 100 18.38 -2.28 -5.14
CA GLU A 100 18.55 -2.71 -3.75
C GLU A 100 18.39 -1.54 -2.79
N ALA A 101 17.52 -1.72 -1.79
CA ALA A 101 17.27 -0.77 -0.71
C ALA A 101 17.26 -1.53 0.62
N THR A 102 18.20 -1.21 1.50
CA THR A 102 18.50 -2.01 2.71
C THR A 102 17.30 -2.15 3.66
N ASP A 103 16.49 -1.12 3.78
CA ASP A 103 15.30 -1.06 4.64
C ASP A 103 13.97 -1.02 3.84
N GLY A 104 14.03 -1.35 2.55
CA GLY A 104 12.89 -1.30 1.65
C GLY A 104 12.52 0.12 1.16
N LYS A 105 13.18 1.16 1.66
CA LYS A 105 12.91 2.55 1.28
C LYS A 105 13.82 3.04 0.17
N LEU A 106 13.24 3.60 -0.88
CA LEU A 106 14.00 4.35 -1.87
C LEU A 106 14.50 5.68 -1.28
N THR A 107 15.68 6.10 -1.72
CA THR A 107 16.27 7.39 -1.37
C THR A 107 16.60 8.18 -2.63
N PRO A 108 16.78 9.52 -2.53
CA PRO A 108 17.23 10.32 -3.67
C PRO A 108 18.53 9.81 -4.30
N ALA A 109 19.44 9.28 -3.50
CA ALA A 109 20.70 8.71 -4.00
C ALA A 109 20.48 7.47 -4.86
N LEU A 110 19.55 6.58 -4.45
CA LEU A 110 19.17 5.39 -5.21
C LEU A 110 18.46 5.76 -6.51
N VAL A 111 17.55 6.72 -6.48
CA VAL A 111 16.88 7.22 -7.69
C VAL A 111 17.91 7.79 -8.69
N ARG A 112 18.81 8.66 -8.23
CA ARG A 112 19.89 9.20 -9.08
C ARG A 112 20.81 8.11 -9.64
N LYS A 113 21.05 7.04 -8.85
CA LYS A 113 21.85 5.89 -9.32
C LYS A 113 21.15 5.18 -10.48
N VAL A 114 19.84 4.91 -10.39
CA VAL A 114 19.07 4.30 -11.49
C VAL A 114 19.08 5.21 -12.72
N MET A 115 18.81 6.51 -12.55
CA MET A 115 18.82 7.47 -13.66
C MET A 115 20.16 7.48 -14.38
N ARG A 116 21.28 7.47 -13.66
CA ARG A 116 22.62 7.38 -14.29
C ARG A 116 22.81 6.08 -15.08
N ILE A 117 22.35 4.94 -14.55
CA ILE A 117 22.47 3.65 -15.24
C ILE A 117 21.70 3.65 -16.56
N HIS A 118 20.54 4.29 -16.58
CA HIS A 118 19.63 4.24 -17.72
C HIS A 118 19.82 5.38 -18.72
N CYS A 119 20.23 6.58 -18.28
CA CYS A 119 20.21 7.79 -19.10
C CYS A 119 21.60 8.28 -19.54
N ASP A 120 22.71 7.98 -18.82
CA ASP A 120 24.03 8.50 -19.12
C ASP A 120 24.58 7.98 -20.48
N GLY A 121 24.20 8.65 -21.57
CA GLY A 121 24.63 8.36 -22.93
C GLY A 121 24.10 7.07 -23.56
N LYS A 122 22.95 6.55 -23.04
CA LYS A 122 22.37 5.27 -23.44
C LYS A 122 20.87 5.36 -23.72
N ASP A 123 20.33 6.54 -23.83
CA ASP A 123 18.89 6.85 -23.81
C ASP A 123 18.08 6.03 -24.84
N GLU A 124 18.62 5.83 -26.04
CA GLU A 124 17.92 5.06 -27.10
C GLU A 124 18.03 3.52 -26.94
N HIS A 125 18.92 3.02 -26.08
CA HIS A 125 19.16 1.58 -25.90
C HIS A 125 18.62 1.05 -24.58
N MET A 126 18.26 1.93 -23.66
CA MET A 126 17.78 1.59 -22.32
C MET A 126 16.35 2.04 -22.13
N VAL A 127 15.61 1.30 -21.29
CA VAL A 127 14.31 1.77 -20.82
C VAL A 127 14.51 3.07 -20.05
N LEU A 128 13.73 4.10 -20.35
CA LEU A 128 13.76 5.40 -19.69
C LEU A 128 12.88 5.34 -18.43
N PRO A 129 13.45 5.44 -17.22
CA PRO A 129 12.61 5.56 -16.02
C PRO A 129 11.81 6.86 -16.05
N ARG A 130 10.50 6.78 -15.75
CA ARG A 130 9.59 7.93 -15.75
C ARG A 130 8.75 8.03 -14.47
N MET A 131 8.82 7.00 -13.62
CA MET A 131 8.07 6.93 -12.37
C MET A 131 8.94 6.33 -11.27
N VAL A 132 8.77 6.82 -10.05
CA VAL A 132 9.22 6.21 -8.80
C VAL A 132 8.00 5.64 -8.11
N TYR A 133 8.05 4.34 -7.78
CA TYR A 133 7.05 3.64 -6.98
C TYR A 133 7.62 3.39 -5.58
N ILE A 134 6.85 3.74 -4.58
CA ILE A 134 7.15 3.45 -3.17
C ILE A 134 5.90 2.90 -2.48
N SER A 135 6.11 2.14 -1.41
CA SER A 135 5.03 1.70 -0.51
C SER A 135 5.18 2.35 0.87
N ASP A 136 4.07 2.78 1.47
CA ASP A 136 4.04 3.18 2.87
C ASP A 136 2.83 2.55 3.60
N ALA A 137 3.06 1.67 4.58
CA ALA A 137 4.35 1.08 5.00
C ALA A 137 4.97 0.22 3.89
N THR A 138 6.30 0.10 3.89
CA THR A 138 7.03 -0.77 2.96
C THR A 138 6.74 -2.25 3.22
N GLU A 139 7.20 -3.12 2.35
CA GLU A 139 7.08 -4.58 2.48
C GLU A 139 7.86 -5.12 3.70
N LEU A 140 8.86 -4.37 4.18
CA LEU A 140 9.58 -4.64 5.43
C LEU A 140 8.94 -3.98 6.67
N GLY A 141 7.78 -3.32 6.48
CA GLY A 141 7.07 -2.62 7.54
C GLY A 141 7.72 -1.31 8.01
N THR A 142 8.75 -0.82 7.34
CA THR A 142 9.33 0.50 7.60
C THR A 142 8.41 1.60 7.07
N ILE A 143 8.56 2.81 7.59
CA ILE A 143 7.76 3.97 7.20
C ILE A 143 8.66 5.11 6.72
N TYR A 144 8.13 5.93 5.81
CA TYR A 144 8.80 7.16 5.40
C TYR A 144 8.55 8.27 6.42
N THR A 145 9.59 9.06 6.68
CA THR A 145 9.42 10.34 7.37
C THR A 145 9.03 11.44 6.37
N LYS A 146 8.48 12.54 6.86
CA LYS A 146 8.14 13.70 6.04
C LYS A 146 9.34 14.24 5.26
N ALA A 147 10.51 14.27 5.90
CA ALA A 147 11.75 14.70 5.25
C ALA A 147 12.18 13.76 4.11
N GLU A 148 12.03 12.44 4.30
CA GLU A 148 12.36 11.44 3.27
C GLU A 148 11.39 11.53 2.08
N LEU A 149 10.09 11.64 2.34
CA LEU A 149 9.08 11.78 1.29
C LEU A 149 9.27 13.07 0.49
N ALA A 150 9.51 14.19 1.16
CA ALA A 150 9.79 15.46 0.52
C ALA A 150 11.06 15.39 -0.34
N ALA A 151 12.14 14.76 0.15
CA ALA A 151 13.37 14.60 -0.61
C ALA A 151 13.19 13.68 -1.83
N LEU A 152 12.35 12.66 -1.76
CA LEU A 152 11.98 11.86 -2.93
C LEU A 152 11.18 12.67 -3.95
N TYR A 153 10.23 13.47 -3.49
CA TYR A 153 9.49 14.38 -4.38
C TYR A 153 10.42 15.31 -5.13
N GLU A 154 11.38 15.94 -4.45
CA GLU A 154 12.36 16.85 -5.07
C GLU A 154 13.21 16.14 -6.13
N VAL A 155 13.73 14.95 -5.87
CA VAL A 155 14.50 14.22 -6.88
C VAL A 155 13.62 13.76 -8.04
N CYS A 156 12.34 13.47 -7.81
CA CYS A 156 11.41 13.22 -8.90
C CYS A 156 11.22 14.46 -9.80
N ARG A 157 11.13 15.65 -9.20
CA ARG A 157 11.07 16.92 -9.99
C ARG A 157 12.37 17.19 -10.75
N GLU A 158 13.53 16.86 -10.16
CA GLU A 158 14.85 17.01 -10.82
C GLU A 158 14.93 16.22 -12.14
N TYR A 159 14.32 15.03 -12.19
CA TYR A 159 14.40 14.14 -13.36
C TYR A 159 13.06 14.02 -14.13
N ASP A 160 12.08 14.85 -13.83
CA ASP A 160 10.75 14.80 -14.44
C ASP A 160 10.09 13.42 -14.30
N LEU A 161 10.19 12.83 -13.10
CA LEU A 161 9.59 11.54 -12.73
C LEU A 161 8.27 11.78 -12.00
N TYR A 162 7.32 10.88 -12.18
CA TYR A 162 6.16 10.77 -11.29
C TYR A 162 6.53 10.09 -9.99
N LEU A 163 5.96 10.53 -8.87
CA LEU A 163 6.03 9.81 -7.59
C LEU A 163 4.68 9.17 -7.31
N PHE A 164 4.64 7.84 -7.34
CA PHE A 164 3.45 7.03 -7.05
C PHE A 164 3.64 6.26 -5.76
N LEU A 165 2.67 6.40 -4.82
CA LEU A 165 2.71 5.72 -3.53
C LEU A 165 1.62 4.66 -3.44
N ASP A 166 2.04 3.43 -3.21
CA ASP A 166 1.22 2.29 -2.80
C ASP A 166 0.89 2.41 -1.32
N GLY A 167 -0.36 2.71 -1.03
CA GLY A 167 -0.86 2.88 0.32
C GLY A 167 -1.67 1.70 0.84
N ALA A 168 -1.38 0.46 0.41
CA ALA A 168 -2.12 -0.73 0.85
C ALA A 168 -2.20 -0.87 2.37
N ARG A 169 -1.17 -0.39 3.10
CA ARG A 169 -1.12 -0.32 4.56
C ARG A 169 -0.89 1.11 5.08
N LEU A 170 -1.24 2.12 4.30
CA LEU A 170 -1.10 3.53 4.68
C LEU A 170 -1.74 3.89 6.03
N PRO A 171 -2.94 3.39 6.38
CA PRO A 171 -3.49 3.65 7.72
C PRO A 171 -2.60 3.14 8.86
N ALA A 172 -1.96 1.98 8.68
CA ALA A 172 -1.02 1.44 9.68
C ALA A 172 0.26 2.28 9.78
N ALA A 173 0.77 2.81 8.66
CA ALA A 173 1.90 3.72 8.66
C ALA A 173 1.58 5.04 9.38
N LEU A 174 0.41 5.62 9.12
CA LEU A 174 -0.03 6.88 9.75
C LEU A 174 -0.17 6.81 11.27
N VAL A 175 -0.49 5.64 11.83
CA VAL A 175 -0.64 5.46 13.28
C VAL A 175 0.59 4.82 13.94
N ALA A 176 1.62 4.50 13.17
CA ALA A 176 2.83 3.85 13.64
C ALA A 176 3.66 4.79 14.55
N GLN A 177 4.36 4.20 15.50
CA GLN A 177 5.29 4.96 16.33
C GLN A 177 6.43 5.56 15.49
N GLY A 178 6.67 6.85 15.64
CA GLY A 178 7.70 7.57 14.89
C GLY A 178 7.22 8.15 13.56
N ASN A 179 5.96 7.95 13.18
CA ASN A 179 5.38 8.64 12.03
C ASN A 179 5.27 10.16 12.31
N ASP A 180 5.67 10.96 11.34
CA ASP A 180 5.56 12.43 11.33
C ASP A 180 4.80 12.96 10.10
N LEU A 181 4.21 12.04 9.30
CA LEU A 181 3.37 12.36 8.15
C LEU A 181 1.90 12.47 8.55
N ASP A 182 1.21 13.40 7.93
CA ASP A 182 -0.23 13.51 7.91
C ASP A 182 -0.76 13.09 6.53
N ILE A 183 -2.04 12.72 6.45
CA ILE A 183 -2.65 12.28 5.18
C ILE A 183 -2.59 13.37 4.09
N THR A 184 -2.57 14.64 4.46
CA THR A 184 -2.43 15.78 3.54
C THR A 184 -1.03 15.89 2.91
N ASP A 185 0.00 15.33 3.56
CA ASP A 185 1.35 15.33 3.02
C ASP A 185 1.46 14.48 1.73
N PHE A 186 0.66 13.42 1.63
CA PHE A 186 0.64 12.59 0.41
C PHE A 186 0.02 13.34 -0.76
N GLY A 187 -1.01 14.14 -0.51
CA GLY A 187 -1.57 15.05 -1.50
C GLY A 187 -0.57 16.08 -2.02
N LYS A 188 0.34 16.51 -1.17
CA LYS A 188 1.37 17.50 -1.49
C LYS A 188 2.57 16.91 -2.24
N TYR A 189 3.00 15.69 -1.88
CA TYR A 189 4.26 15.13 -2.34
C TYR A 189 4.12 13.98 -3.34
N CYS A 190 2.92 13.46 -3.60
CA CYS A 190 2.70 12.38 -4.57
C CYS A 190 1.91 12.86 -5.78
N ASP A 191 2.29 12.39 -6.97
CA ASP A 191 1.53 12.62 -8.22
C ASP A 191 0.29 11.72 -8.29
N ALA A 192 0.38 10.54 -7.66
CA ALA A 192 -0.72 9.64 -7.38
C ALA A 192 -0.41 8.83 -6.11
N PHE A 193 -1.44 8.46 -5.37
CA PHE A 193 -1.34 7.55 -4.24
C PHE A 193 -2.69 6.90 -3.97
N TYR A 194 -2.74 5.83 -3.19
CA TYR A 194 -4.03 5.32 -2.76
C TYR A 194 -4.09 5.06 -1.25
N ILE A 195 -5.29 5.19 -0.70
CA ILE A 195 -5.61 4.82 0.68
C ILE A 195 -6.19 3.41 0.64
N GLY A 196 -5.47 2.45 1.21
CA GLY A 196 -5.86 1.06 1.20
C GLY A 196 -7.09 0.78 2.08
N GLY A 197 -8.05 0.05 1.54
CA GLY A 197 -9.21 -0.43 2.28
C GLY A 197 -9.20 -1.95 2.48
N THR A 198 -8.78 -2.71 1.48
CA THR A 198 -8.81 -4.19 1.47
C THR A 198 -8.14 -4.80 2.70
N LYS A 199 -6.97 -4.30 3.10
CA LYS A 199 -6.21 -4.80 4.27
C LYS A 199 -6.57 -4.11 5.58
N ASN A 200 -7.50 -3.15 5.54
CA ASN A 200 -7.78 -2.25 6.64
C ASN A 200 -9.25 -2.25 7.08
N GLY A 201 -9.98 -3.34 6.82
CA GLY A 201 -11.33 -3.57 7.32
C GLY A 201 -12.46 -3.37 6.32
N LEU A 202 -12.19 -3.17 5.03
CA LEU A 202 -13.17 -3.26 3.96
C LEU A 202 -13.24 -4.69 3.37
N LEU A 203 -14.31 -5.02 2.65
CA LEU A 203 -14.37 -6.26 1.86
C LEU A 203 -13.36 -6.23 0.72
N PHE A 204 -13.23 -5.08 0.07
CA PHE A 204 -12.31 -4.80 -1.02
C PHE A 204 -12.28 -3.30 -1.30
N GLY A 205 -11.21 -2.83 -1.90
CA GLY A 205 -11.15 -1.49 -2.46
C GLY A 205 -9.95 -0.70 -2.00
N GLU A 206 -9.49 0.12 -2.94
CA GLU A 206 -8.43 1.11 -2.75
C GLU A 206 -8.96 2.46 -3.26
N ALA A 207 -8.89 3.51 -2.45
CA ALA A 207 -9.25 4.88 -2.85
C ALA A 207 -8.02 5.54 -3.49
N LEU A 208 -7.96 5.49 -4.82
CA LEU A 208 -6.88 6.06 -5.61
C LEU A 208 -7.09 7.55 -5.81
N VAL A 209 -6.10 8.35 -5.44
CA VAL A 209 -6.07 9.81 -5.57
C VAL A 209 -5.03 10.21 -6.62
N ILE A 210 -5.42 10.99 -7.61
CA ILE A 210 -4.54 11.52 -8.65
C ILE A 210 -4.46 13.03 -8.50
N THR A 211 -3.32 13.53 -8.09
CA THR A 211 -3.07 14.95 -7.85
C THR A 211 -2.50 15.64 -9.09
N ASN A 212 -1.71 14.91 -9.90
CA ASN A 212 -1.06 15.45 -11.09
C ASN A 212 -2.02 15.49 -12.29
N ASP A 213 -2.28 16.69 -12.82
CA ASP A 213 -3.21 16.90 -13.93
C ASP A 213 -2.85 16.16 -15.21
N SER A 214 -1.55 15.89 -15.43
CA SER A 214 -1.10 15.16 -16.63
C SER A 214 -1.54 13.69 -16.64
N LEU A 215 -1.88 13.12 -15.48
CA LEU A 215 -2.33 11.73 -15.34
C LEU A 215 -3.85 11.57 -15.47
N LYS A 216 -4.63 12.66 -15.34
CA LYS A 216 -6.09 12.61 -15.32
C LYS A 216 -6.74 12.32 -16.68
N PRO A 217 -6.25 12.84 -17.83
CA PRO A 217 -6.91 12.65 -19.10
C PRO A 217 -7.08 11.18 -19.46
N HIS A 218 -8.32 10.77 -19.76
CA HIS A 218 -8.68 9.41 -20.16
C HIS A 218 -8.38 8.32 -19.11
N PHE A 219 -8.12 8.66 -17.85
CA PHE A 219 -7.79 7.68 -16.82
C PHE A 219 -8.89 6.63 -16.62
N ARG A 220 -10.17 7.02 -16.67
CA ARG A 220 -11.30 6.08 -16.65
C ARG A 220 -11.31 5.09 -17.81
N ASN A 221 -10.79 5.48 -18.99
CA ASN A 221 -10.62 4.54 -20.09
C ASN A 221 -9.60 3.46 -19.78
N MET A 222 -8.49 3.82 -19.08
CA MET A 222 -7.50 2.85 -18.61
C MET A 222 -8.09 1.92 -17.55
N ILE A 223 -8.84 2.44 -16.58
CA ILE A 223 -9.57 1.61 -15.59
C ILE A 223 -10.45 0.59 -16.32
N LYS A 224 -11.21 1.01 -17.33
CA LYS A 224 -12.11 0.11 -18.09
C LYS A 224 -11.33 -0.94 -18.87
N GLN A 225 -10.25 -0.53 -19.54
CA GLN A 225 -9.42 -1.42 -20.38
C GLN A 225 -8.78 -2.52 -19.53
N ARG A 226 -8.31 -2.18 -18.32
CA ARG A 226 -7.69 -3.12 -17.39
C ARG A 226 -8.69 -3.95 -16.56
N GLY A 227 -10.01 -3.79 -16.81
CA GLY A 227 -11.04 -4.55 -16.11
C GLY A 227 -11.39 -4.02 -14.71
N GLY A 228 -10.83 -2.87 -14.31
CA GLY A 228 -11.01 -2.29 -12.97
C GLY A 228 -12.34 -1.56 -12.75
N MET A 229 -13.21 -1.50 -13.76
CA MET A 229 -14.47 -0.76 -13.68
C MET A 229 -15.62 -1.68 -13.27
N PHE A 230 -15.98 -1.65 -12.00
CA PHE A 230 -17.03 -2.50 -11.42
C PHE A 230 -18.43 -2.02 -11.81
N ALA A 231 -19.28 -2.93 -12.28
CA ALA A 231 -20.67 -2.62 -12.60
C ALA A 231 -21.45 -2.15 -11.37
N LYS A 232 -21.27 -2.82 -10.22
CA LYS A 232 -21.84 -2.42 -8.92
C LYS A 232 -20.86 -1.54 -8.13
N GLY A 233 -20.32 -0.51 -8.77
CA GLY A 233 -19.30 0.37 -8.18
C GLY A 233 -19.77 1.15 -6.96
N PHE A 234 -21.07 1.33 -6.76
CA PHE A 234 -21.61 1.98 -5.56
C PHE A 234 -21.15 1.32 -4.26
N LEU A 235 -20.84 0.01 -4.30
CA LEU A 235 -20.31 -0.71 -3.15
C LEU A 235 -18.97 -0.13 -2.64
N PHE A 236 -18.17 0.46 -3.51
CA PHE A 236 -16.98 1.18 -3.04
C PHE A 236 -17.37 2.41 -2.22
N GLY A 237 -18.27 3.25 -2.75
CA GLY A 237 -18.70 4.47 -2.07
C GLY A 237 -19.29 4.17 -0.70
N VAL A 238 -20.20 3.22 -0.62
CA VAL A 238 -20.83 2.80 0.65
C VAL A 238 -19.82 2.30 1.67
N GLN A 239 -18.85 1.46 1.24
CA GLN A 239 -17.82 0.92 2.14
C GLN A 239 -16.88 2.02 2.64
N PHE A 240 -16.37 2.84 1.74
CA PHE A 240 -15.42 3.90 2.10
C PHE A 240 -16.07 5.03 2.90
N ASP A 241 -17.37 5.31 2.70
CA ASP A 241 -18.12 6.25 3.53
C ASP A 241 -18.14 5.77 5.00
N ALA A 242 -18.53 4.51 5.23
CA ALA A 242 -18.49 3.91 6.57
C ALA A 242 -17.05 3.86 7.15
N TYR A 243 -16.06 3.64 6.30
CA TYR A 243 -14.65 3.53 6.67
C TYR A 243 -14.06 4.84 7.18
N PHE A 244 -14.33 5.96 6.50
CA PHE A 244 -13.82 7.27 6.90
C PHE A 244 -14.63 7.92 8.03
N LYS A 245 -15.87 7.49 8.22
CA LYS A 245 -16.77 8.04 9.22
C LYS A 245 -16.16 7.96 10.63
N ASP A 246 -16.18 9.07 11.33
CA ASP A 246 -15.73 9.22 12.74
C ASP A 246 -14.29 8.70 12.99
N GLY A 247 -13.46 8.60 11.96
CA GLY A 247 -12.08 8.15 12.06
C GLY A 247 -11.90 6.64 12.22
N LEU A 248 -12.92 5.84 11.93
CA LEU A 248 -12.92 4.37 12.09
C LEU A 248 -11.70 3.71 11.43
N TRP A 249 -11.28 4.18 10.26
CA TRP A 249 -10.12 3.65 9.52
C TRP A 249 -8.81 3.72 10.30
N LEU A 250 -8.59 4.81 11.05
CA LEU A 250 -7.42 4.96 11.92
C LEU A 250 -7.56 4.16 13.22
N ASP A 251 -8.77 4.01 13.74
CA ASP A 251 -9.00 3.21 14.95
C ASP A 251 -8.74 1.73 14.68
N MET A 252 -9.20 1.20 13.54
CA MET A 252 -8.90 -0.15 13.09
C MET A 252 -7.38 -0.36 12.90
N ALA A 253 -6.71 0.61 12.29
CA ALA A 253 -5.26 0.58 12.12
C ALA A 253 -4.50 0.63 13.46
N ARG A 254 -4.92 1.48 14.41
CA ARG A 254 -4.34 1.55 15.77
C ARG A 254 -4.46 0.22 16.50
N HIS A 255 -5.62 -0.43 16.39
CA HIS A 255 -5.82 -1.77 16.95
C HIS A 255 -4.82 -2.76 16.36
N ALA A 256 -4.74 -2.86 15.04
CA ALA A 256 -3.82 -3.78 14.35
C ALA A 256 -2.35 -3.54 14.73
N VAL A 257 -1.91 -2.27 14.71
CA VAL A 257 -0.54 -1.89 15.09
C VAL A 257 -0.28 -2.21 16.56
N THR A 258 -1.22 -1.90 17.46
CA THR A 258 -1.06 -2.20 18.89
C THR A 258 -0.84 -3.70 19.13
N GLN A 259 -1.63 -4.57 18.49
CA GLN A 259 -1.48 -6.01 18.64
C GLN A 259 -0.13 -6.51 18.08
N ALA A 260 0.27 -6.01 16.92
CA ALA A 260 1.55 -6.35 16.31
C ALA A 260 2.75 -5.91 17.18
N GLN A 261 2.71 -4.71 17.75
CA GLN A 261 3.79 -4.22 18.60
C GLN A 261 3.89 -4.98 19.93
N ARG A 262 2.81 -5.56 20.44
CA ARG A 262 2.84 -6.51 21.57
C ARG A 262 3.64 -7.77 21.20
N ILE A 263 3.42 -8.32 20.00
CA ILE A 263 4.18 -9.49 19.50
C ILE A 263 5.66 -9.14 19.37
N ALA A 264 5.99 -8.01 18.72
CA ALA A 264 7.37 -7.57 18.53
C ALA A 264 8.12 -7.41 19.87
N LYS A 265 7.49 -6.76 20.85
CA LYS A 265 8.04 -6.56 22.18
C LYS A 265 8.28 -7.89 22.89
N ALA A 266 7.30 -8.78 22.89
CA ALA A 266 7.43 -10.10 23.54
C ALA A 266 8.51 -10.96 22.88
N ALA A 267 8.63 -10.93 21.54
CA ALA A 267 9.72 -11.61 20.83
C ALA A 267 11.09 -11.11 21.29
N GLN A 268 11.29 -9.81 21.40
CA GLN A 268 12.54 -9.21 21.87
C GLN A 268 12.83 -9.56 23.35
N GLU A 269 11.82 -9.50 24.22
CA GLU A 269 11.97 -9.87 25.64
C GLU A 269 12.31 -11.34 25.83
N LYS A 270 11.86 -12.22 24.93
CA LYS A 270 12.23 -13.66 24.89
C LYS A 270 13.58 -13.91 24.20
N GLY A 271 14.26 -12.87 23.70
CA GLY A 271 15.59 -12.97 23.08
C GLY A 271 15.58 -13.30 21.59
N TYR A 272 14.42 -13.27 20.91
CA TYR A 272 14.35 -13.46 19.46
C TYR A 272 14.84 -12.20 18.72
N THR A 273 15.52 -12.42 17.61
CA THR A 273 15.95 -11.34 16.71
C THR A 273 14.80 -10.91 15.80
N LEU A 274 14.58 -9.60 15.68
CA LEU A 274 13.69 -9.07 14.65
C LEU A 274 14.48 -8.94 13.34
N TYR A 275 13.97 -9.53 12.26
CA TYR A 275 14.56 -9.45 10.93
C TYR A 275 14.50 -8.04 10.35
N ALA A 276 13.41 -7.34 10.60
CA ALA A 276 13.20 -5.94 10.25
C ALA A 276 12.59 -5.18 11.43
N GLN A 277 12.95 -3.90 11.57
CA GLN A 277 12.37 -3.00 12.58
C GLN A 277 11.11 -2.36 12.00
N SER A 278 9.96 -2.96 12.27
CA SER A 278 8.67 -2.50 11.79
C SER A 278 7.84 -1.90 12.93
N PRO A 279 7.49 -0.62 12.88
CA PRO A 279 6.57 -0.01 13.84
C PRO A 279 5.09 -0.21 13.46
N THR A 280 4.77 -1.01 12.43
CA THR A 280 3.44 -1.14 11.84
C THR A 280 2.70 -2.42 12.32
N ASN A 281 1.69 -2.84 11.58
CA ASN A 281 0.91 -4.05 11.85
C ASN A 281 1.61 -5.36 11.42
N GLN A 282 2.81 -5.28 10.87
CA GLN A 282 3.63 -6.42 10.46
C GLN A 282 4.82 -6.59 11.41
N VAL A 283 5.12 -7.82 11.81
CA VAL A 283 6.27 -8.16 12.66
C VAL A 283 7.07 -9.26 11.99
N PHE A 284 8.37 -9.11 11.92
CA PHE A 284 9.28 -10.04 11.26
C PHE A 284 10.24 -10.61 12.29
N VAL A 285 10.07 -11.88 12.64
CA VAL A 285 10.85 -12.55 13.69
C VAL A 285 11.70 -13.66 13.08
N VAL A 286 12.98 -13.72 13.44
CA VAL A 286 13.85 -14.84 13.08
C VAL A 286 13.57 -16.00 14.02
N LEU A 287 13.14 -17.14 13.46
CA LEU A 287 12.78 -18.33 14.21
C LEU A 287 13.53 -19.55 13.68
N SER A 288 13.89 -20.48 14.57
CA SER A 288 14.42 -21.78 14.17
C SER A 288 13.32 -22.66 13.56
N HIS A 289 13.71 -23.60 12.70
CA HIS A 289 12.77 -24.56 12.09
C HIS A 289 11.99 -25.35 13.16
N GLU A 290 12.60 -25.66 14.30
CA GLU A 290 11.94 -26.32 15.43
C GLU A 290 10.84 -25.44 16.03
N LYS A 291 11.13 -24.14 16.25
CA LYS A 291 10.14 -23.18 16.80
C LYS A 291 9.01 -22.87 15.80
N ILE A 292 9.30 -22.80 14.52
CA ILE A 292 8.30 -22.69 13.47
C ILE A 292 7.33 -23.87 13.54
N ALA A 293 7.82 -25.10 13.53
CA ALA A 293 7.00 -26.32 13.59
C ALA A 293 6.19 -26.44 14.90
N GLU A 294 6.66 -25.84 16.00
CA GLU A 294 5.91 -25.76 17.26
C GLU A 294 4.73 -24.78 17.12
N LEU A 295 4.99 -23.56 16.63
CA LEU A 295 3.99 -22.50 16.54
C LEU A 295 2.92 -22.79 15.48
N GLU A 296 3.25 -23.42 14.36
CA GLU A 296 2.32 -23.79 13.29
C GLU A 296 1.19 -24.73 13.75
N LYS A 297 1.34 -25.39 14.89
CA LYS A 297 0.27 -26.23 15.45
C LYS A 297 -0.94 -25.42 15.90
N ASN A 298 -0.77 -24.14 16.23
CA ASN A 298 -1.81 -23.32 16.83
C ASN A 298 -1.97 -21.95 16.15
N PHE A 299 -0.99 -21.50 15.37
CA PHE A 299 -0.97 -20.17 14.76
C PHE A 299 -0.65 -20.25 13.28
N ALA A 300 -1.18 -19.28 12.52
CA ALA A 300 -0.85 -19.08 11.11
C ALA A 300 0.02 -17.83 10.96
N PHE A 301 1.12 -17.95 10.25
CA PHE A 301 2.05 -16.88 9.89
C PHE A 301 2.74 -17.26 8.57
N GLU A 302 3.50 -16.35 8.01
CA GLU A 302 4.07 -16.54 6.66
C GLU A 302 5.60 -16.56 6.70
N ALA A 303 6.22 -17.46 5.93
CA ALA A 303 7.64 -17.37 5.63
C ALA A 303 7.91 -16.09 4.82
N PHE A 304 8.91 -15.32 5.26
CA PHE A 304 9.26 -14.06 4.63
C PHE A 304 10.62 -14.10 3.93
N GLY A 305 11.59 -14.75 4.53
CA GLY A 305 12.92 -14.84 3.95
C GLY A 305 13.85 -15.82 4.65
N HIS A 306 14.78 -16.36 3.90
CA HIS A 306 15.83 -17.23 4.40
C HIS A 306 16.87 -16.42 5.19
N VAL A 307 17.31 -16.93 6.32
CA VAL A 307 18.34 -16.31 7.16
C VAL A 307 19.62 -17.13 7.14
N ASP A 308 19.52 -18.40 7.52
CA ASP A 308 20.62 -19.39 7.49
C ASP A 308 20.04 -20.82 7.44
N ASP A 309 20.90 -21.85 7.52
CA ASP A 309 20.50 -23.26 7.38
C ASP A 309 19.51 -23.72 8.48
N ASP A 310 19.44 -23.05 9.62
CA ASP A 310 18.60 -23.41 10.76
C ASP A 310 17.46 -22.43 11.05
N HIS A 311 17.47 -21.25 10.41
CA HIS A 311 16.54 -20.14 10.72
C HIS A 311 15.91 -19.51 9.49
N GLU A 312 14.64 -19.14 9.65
CA GLU A 312 13.85 -18.35 8.69
C GLU A 312 13.34 -17.07 9.35
N ALA A 313 13.16 -16.02 8.53
CA ALA A 313 12.39 -14.85 8.92
C ALA A 313 10.92 -15.13 8.71
N MET A 314 10.12 -15.10 9.77
CA MET A 314 8.69 -15.32 9.75
C MET A 314 7.95 -14.01 9.93
N ARG A 315 6.89 -13.79 9.15
CA ARG A 315 6.05 -12.59 9.22
C ARG A 315 4.74 -12.89 9.93
N PHE A 316 4.51 -12.16 11.03
CA PHE A 316 3.23 -12.09 11.73
C PHE A 316 2.52 -10.80 11.34
N VAL A 317 1.26 -10.88 10.95
CA VAL A 317 0.47 -9.73 10.51
C VAL A 317 -0.79 -9.64 11.35
N CYS A 318 -0.99 -8.50 12.01
CA CYS A 318 -2.22 -8.21 12.73
C CYS A 318 -3.18 -7.40 11.87
N SER A 319 -4.48 -7.60 12.05
CA SER A 319 -5.55 -6.91 11.36
C SER A 319 -6.48 -6.20 12.35
N TRP A 320 -7.46 -5.49 11.83
CA TRP A 320 -8.54 -4.89 12.61
C TRP A 320 -9.31 -5.93 13.44
N ALA A 321 -9.32 -7.20 13.02
CA ALA A 321 -10.04 -8.31 13.65
C ALA A 321 -9.17 -9.17 14.58
N THR A 322 -7.86 -8.86 14.70
CA THR A 322 -6.95 -9.63 15.55
C THR A 322 -7.39 -9.55 17.00
N LYS A 323 -7.72 -10.70 17.59
CA LYS A 323 -8.19 -10.79 18.98
C LYS A 323 -7.01 -10.64 19.94
N PRO A 324 -7.11 -9.78 20.98
CA PRO A 324 -6.08 -9.64 22.00
C PRO A 324 -5.71 -10.97 22.67
N GLU A 325 -6.70 -11.85 22.91
CA GLU A 325 -6.50 -13.16 23.54
C GLU A 325 -5.68 -14.12 22.65
N ALA A 326 -5.80 -14.00 21.32
CA ALA A 326 -4.97 -14.77 20.40
C ALA A 326 -3.49 -14.29 20.43
N VAL A 327 -3.29 -12.99 20.62
CA VAL A 327 -1.94 -12.42 20.82
C VAL A 327 -1.40 -12.85 22.19
N ASP A 328 -2.20 -12.84 23.26
CA ASP A 328 -1.81 -13.34 24.59
C ASP A 328 -1.31 -14.79 24.48
N ALA A 329 -2.09 -15.66 23.85
CA ALA A 329 -1.72 -17.06 23.65
C ALA A 329 -0.44 -17.27 22.81
N LEU A 330 -0.14 -16.37 21.85
CA LEU A 330 1.07 -16.43 21.05
C LEU A 330 2.31 -16.01 21.86
N ILE A 331 2.18 -15.00 22.70
CA ILE A 331 3.29 -14.43 23.47
C ILE A 331 3.57 -15.17 24.78
N GLU A 332 2.68 -16.03 25.28
CA GLU A 332 2.93 -16.95 26.41
C GLU A 332 3.91 -18.07 26.02
#